data_278382c8f5a364d51e5f34234e07e2f5
#
_entry.id   278382c8f5a364d51e5f34234e07e2f5
#
_cell.length_a   1.000
_cell.length_b   1.000
_cell.length_c   1.000
_cell.angle_alpha   90.00
_cell.angle_beta   90.00
_cell.angle_gamma   90.00
#
_symmetry.space_group_name_H-M   'P 1'
#
loop_
_entity.id
_entity.type
_entity.pdbx_description
1 polymer ?
#
loop_
_entity_poly.entity_id
_entity_poly.type
_entity_poly.pdbx_seq_one_letter_code
_entity_poly.pdbx_strand_id
1 'polypeptide(L)'
;MKITVETNVAAPIEQVWSTYTTPADIKQWNAASADWHTTTAAVDLREGGKFSSRMEAKDGSMGFDFAGTYTKIVKNKLIEYSFGDRAARVEFTQAPRGVSVRVTFDSEQTHPIEQQRQGWQSILDNFARHVEAKSRLTSPSERATVQPYLFFRGRCEEAIEYYKAKLNAEVLIQMRFKDNPDKPGPDKVSPAFDERIMHACLRIAGAELSMSDGMRSGPTEFDCVSLSLKLPTEAEADRVFNALAEDGKVTMPIGKTFFAQRFGGVTDKFGVQWMVIVQPTTG
;
A
#
# COMPACT_ATOMS: atom_id res chain seq x y z
N MET A 1 4.79 34.84 20.69
CA MET A 1 5.41 33.66 21.35
C MET A 1 5.19 32.45 20.46
N LYS A 2 6.08 31.45 20.45
CA LYS A 2 5.89 30.20 19.66
C LYS A 2 5.41 29.06 20.57
N ILE A 3 4.42 28.31 20.08
CA ILE A 3 3.90 27.11 20.71
C ILE A 3 4.28 25.92 19.83
N THR A 4 4.67 24.80 20.43
CA THR A 4 5.00 23.57 19.71
C THR A 4 4.14 22.43 20.22
N VAL A 5 3.58 21.65 19.31
CA VAL A 5 2.88 20.38 19.55
C VAL A 5 3.50 19.29 18.68
N GLU A 6 3.42 18.03 19.10
CA GLU A 6 4.06 16.92 18.40
C GLU A 6 3.26 15.63 18.58
N THR A 7 3.26 14.78 17.58
CA THR A 7 2.73 13.43 17.64
C THR A 7 3.57 12.46 16.82
N ASN A 8 3.51 11.17 17.16
CA ASN A 8 4.10 10.09 16.35
C ASN A 8 3.01 9.33 15.62
N VAL A 9 3.22 9.09 14.34
CA VAL A 9 2.26 8.45 13.43
C VAL A 9 2.86 7.14 12.92
N ALA A 10 2.25 6.01 13.23
CA ALA A 10 2.71 4.69 12.81
C ALA A 10 2.30 4.40 11.35
N ALA A 11 2.89 5.11 10.40
CA ALA A 11 2.64 4.97 8.97
C ALA A 11 3.86 5.40 8.13
N PRO A 12 3.95 4.98 6.85
CA PRO A 12 4.97 5.47 5.92
C PRO A 12 4.88 6.98 5.68
N ILE A 13 6.02 7.64 5.49
CA ILE A 13 6.09 9.10 5.38
C ILE A 13 5.28 9.64 4.20
N GLU A 14 5.21 8.92 3.10
CA GLU A 14 4.41 9.28 1.91
C GLU A 14 2.93 9.31 2.24
N GLN A 15 2.46 8.37 3.04
CA GLN A 15 1.06 8.32 3.48
C GLN A 15 0.76 9.42 4.48
N VAL A 16 1.64 9.67 5.45
CA VAL A 16 1.52 10.78 6.42
C VAL A 16 1.43 12.11 5.67
N TRP A 17 2.35 12.36 4.73
CA TRP A 17 2.36 13.55 3.91
C TRP A 17 1.09 13.71 3.06
N SER A 18 0.70 12.67 2.32
CA SER A 18 -0.48 12.74 1.45
C SER A 18 -1.76 12.98 2.25
N THR A 19 -1.91 12.34 3.41
CA THR A 19 -3.07 12.53 4.29
C THR A 19 -3.10 13.93 4.92
N TYR A 20 -1.93 14.53 5.19
CA TYR A 20 -1.85 15.90 5.70
C TYR A 20 -2.23 16.95 4.66
N THR A 21 -2.01 16.67 3.38
CA THR A 21 -2.14 17.63 2.28
C THR A 21 -3.36 17.40 1.37
N THR A 22 -4.11 16.31 1.54
CA THR A 22 -5.27 16.00 0.70
C THR A 22 -6.56 16.59 1.29
N PRO A 23 -7.34 17.42 0.55
CA PRO A 23 -8.56 18.05 1.06
C PRO A 23 -9.60 17.07 1.62
N ALA A 24 -9.76 15.90 0.98
CA ALA A 24 -10.69 14.88 1.45
C ALA A 24 -10.33 14.32 2.83
N ASP A 25 -9.03 14.14 3.11
CA ASP A 25 -8.53 13.69 4.39
C ASP A 25 -8.58 14.81 5.44
N ILE A 26 -8.22 16.04 5.09
CA ILE A 26 -8.27 17.21 5.99
C ILE A 26 -9.68 17.35 6.62
N LYS A 27 -10.72 17.16 5.84
CA LYS A 27 -12.12 17.20 6.36
C LYS A 27 -12.41 16.13 7.43
N GLN A 28 -11.64 15.06 7.50
CA GLN A 28 -11.86 13.97 8.44
C GLN A 28 -11.16 14.17 9.78
N TRP A 29 -9.96 14.80 9.76
CA TRP A 29 -9.14 14.90 10.96
C TRP A 29 -9.04 16.32 11.55
N ASN A 30 -9.31 17.36 10.77
CA ASN A 30 -9.06 18.74 11.17
C ASN A 30 -10.21 19.29 12.05
N ALA A 31 -10.28 18.81 13.27
CA ALA A 31 -11.21 19.27 14.29
C ALA A 31 -10.56 19.15 15.68
N ALA A 32 -10.74 20.17 16.53
CA ALA A 32 -10.15 20.20 17.88
C ALA A 32 -10.94 19.35 18.89
N SER A 33 -12.22 19.10 18.65
CA SER A 33 -13.11 18.34 19.54
C SER A 33 -14.22 17.63 18.74
N ALA A 34 -14.97 16.73 19.39
CA ALA A 34 -15.98 15.90 18.75
C ALA A 34 -17.22 16.67 18.27
N ASP A 35 -17.48 17.85 18.81
CA ASP A 35 -18.58 18.77 18.48
C ASP A 35 -18.24 19.72 17.31
N TRP A 36 -17.01 19.70 16.82
CA TRP A 36 -16.56 20.44 15.64
C TRP A 36 -16.28 19.52 14.45
N HIS A 37 -16.35 20.08 13.26
CA HIS A 37 -15.95 19.42 12.02
C HIS A 37 -15.42 20.41 10.97
N THR A 38 -14.70 19.90 9.97
CA THR A 38 -14.31 20.67 8.79
C THR A 38 -15.22 20.28 7.62
N THR A 39 -16.04 21.23 7.17
CA THR A 39 -17.04 21.00 6.11
C THR A 39 -16.45 21.10 4.72
N THR A 40 -15.53 22.05 4.49
CA THR A 40 -14.80 22.20 3.24
C THR A 40 -13.33 22.38 3.49
N ALA A 41 -12.50 21.90 2.55
CA ALA A 41 -11.07 22.11 2.52
C ALA A 41 -10.59 22.30 1.08
N ALA A 42 -9.66 23.24 0.87
CA ALA A 42 -8.99 23.50 -0.40
C ALA A 42 -7.48 23.63 -0.17
N VAL A 43 -6.69 23.08 -1.08
CA VAL A 43 -5.21 23.07 -0.99
C VAL A 43 -4.63 23.29 -2.38
N ASP A 44 -3.85 24.36 -2.54
CA ASP A 44 -2.95 24.57 -3.67
C ASP A 44 -1.51 24.38 -3.17
N LEU A 45 -1.03 23.11 -3.17
CA LEU A 45 0.21 22.69 -2.51
C LEU A 45 1.44 23.10 -3.31
N ARG A 46 1.74 24.39 -3.32
CA ARG A 46 2.97 25.01 -3.87
C ARG A 46 3.33 26.24 -3.08
N GLU A 47 4.58 26.66 -3.15
CA GLU A 47 5.00 27.94 -2.57
C GLU A 47 4.23 29.09 -3.23
N GLY A 48 3.67 29.97 -2.38
CA GLY A 48 2.73 31.02 -2.80
C GLY A 48 1.29 30.54 -3.03
N GLY A 49 1.02 29.22 -3.04
CA GLY A 49 -0.32 28.65 -3.14
C GLY A 49 -1.13 28.85 -1.85
N LYS A 50 -2.45 28.86 -1.97
CA LYS A 50 -3.37 29.10 -0.87
C LYS A 50 -3.99 27.82 -0.35
N PHE A 51 -4.34 27.82 0.94
CA PHE A 51 -5.19 26.80 1.54
C PHE A 51 -6.33 27.43 2.32
N SER A 52 -7.43 26.69 2.47
CA SER A 52 -8.54 27.08 3.35
C SER A 52 -9.23 25.84 3.89
N SER A 53 -9.73 25.95 5.12
CA SER A 53 -10.58 24.96 5.78
C SER A 53 -11.73 25.67 6.51
N ARG A 54 -12.96 25.33 6.19
CA ARG A 54 -14.14 25.83 6.91
C ARG A 54 -14.40 24.92 8.09
N MET A 55 -14.21 25.45 9.30
CA MET A 55 -14.42 24.75 10.57
C MET A 55 -15.72 25.25 11.20
N GLU A 56 -16.60 24.32 11.59
CA GLU A 56 -17.92 24.62 12.11
C GLU A 56 -18.26 23.72 13.32
N ALA A 57 -19.00 24.29 14.26
CA ALA A 57 -19.68 23.51 15.29
C ALA A 57 -20.79 22.67 14.63
N LYS A 58 -20.96 21.41 15.04
CA LYS A 58 -21.94 20.48 14.45
C LYS A 58 -23.39 20.91 14.67
N ASP A 59 -23.64 21.74 15.69
CA ASP A 59 -24.95 22.33 15.97
C ASP A 59 -25.24 23.60 15.14
N GLY A 60 -24.27 24.04 14.31
CA GLY A 60 -24.39 25.22 13.46
C GLY A 60 -24.27 26.55 14.21
N SER A 61 -23.93 26.55 15.49
CA SER A 61 -23.90 27.78 16.32
C SER A 61 -22.72 28.70 15.98
N MET A 62 -21.58 28.13 15.50
CA MET A 62 -20.36 28.87 15.22
C MET A 62 -19.62 28.26 14.02
N GLY A 63 -18.79 29.09 13.37
CA GLY A 63 -17.91 28.64 12.33
C GLY A 63 -16.94 29.72 11.90
N PHE A 64 -15.75 29.30 11.44
CA PHE A 64 -14.72 30.20 10.92
C PHE A 64 -13.92 29.54 9.80
N ASP A 65 -13.27 30.36 8.98
CA ASP A 65 -12.36 29.90 7.94
C ASP A 65 -10.92 29.99 8.45
N PHE A 66 -10.23 28.85 8.48
CA PHE A 66 -8.79 28.80 8.69
C PHE A 66 -8.13 28.79 7.32
N ALA A 67 -7.52 29.91 6.94
CA ALA A 67 -6.94 30.08 5.62
C ALA A 67 -5.55 30.71 5.68
N GLY A 68 -4.72 30.43 4.67
CA GLY A 68 -3.37 30.95 4.61
C GLY A 68 -2.68 30.74 3.26
N THR A 69 -1.38 31.02 3.26
CA THR A 69 -0.52 30.91 2.08
C THR A 69 0.72 30.09 2.44
N TYR A 70 1.05 29.09 1.64
CA TYR A 70 2.27 28.32 1.80
C TYR A 70 3.49 29.17 1.45
N THR A 71 4.44 29.27 2.39
CA THR A 71 5.68 30.04 2.22
C THR A 71 6.87 29.15 1.87
N LYS A 72 6.83 27.87 2.27
CA LYS A 72 7.86 26.88 1.92
C LYS A 72 7.30 25.47 1.93
N ILE A 73 7.68 24.68 0.93
CA ILE A 73 7.29 23.27 0.83
C ILE A 73 8.51 22.43 0.45
N VAL A 74 8.81 21.44 1.30
CA VAL A 74 9.78 20.38 0.99
C VAL A 74 9.05 19.05 1.17
N LYS A 75 8.74 18.38 0.08
CA LYS A 75 7.96 17.14 0.07
C LYS A 75 8.50 16.13 1.10
N ASN A 76 7.59 15.54 1.88
CA ASN A 76 7.86 14.57 2.94
C ASN A 76 8.76 15.10 4.08
N LYS A 77 8.97 16.43 4.20
CA LYS A 77 9.87 17.00 5.23
C LYS A 77 9.30 18.23 5.92
N LEU A 78 8.76 19.19 5.15
CA LEU A 78 8.47 20.51 5.70
C LEU A 78 7.34 21.20 4.94
N ILE A 79 6.44 21.82 5.71
CA ILE A 79 5.47 22.80 5.23
C ILE A 79 5.58 24.03 6.14
N GLU A 80 5.79 25.21 5.56
CA GLU A 80 5.66 26.49 6.25
C GLU A 80 4.54 27.29 5.61
N TYR A 81 3.76 27.97 6.41
CA TYR A 81 2.68 28.83 5.92
C TYR A 81 2.41 30.01 6.83
N SER A 82 1.87 31.07 6.26
CA SER A 82 1.34 32.23 6.98
C SER A 82 -0.19 32.19 7.02
N PHE A 83 -0.77 32.65 8.12
CA PHE A 83 -2.21 32.79 8.33
C PHE A 83 -2.50 34.03 9.18
N GLY A 84 -3.18 35.01 8.60
CA GLY A 84 -3.24 36.35 9.17
C GLY A 84 -1.85 36.97 9.32
N ASP A 85 -1.54 37.45 10.52
CA ASP A 85 -0.24 38.00 10.93
C ASP A 85 0.69 36.97 11.57
N ARG A 86 0.31 35.70 11.56
CA ARG A 86 1.00 34.59 12.21
C ARG A 86 1.58 33.60 11.20
N ALA A 87 2.52 32.81 11.63
CA ALA A 87 3.12 31.74 10.84
C ALA A 87 3.10 30.39 11.58
N ALA A 88 3.11 29.33 10.81
CA ALA A 88 3.31 27.99 11.32
C ALA A 88 4.30 27.19 10.47
N ARG A 89 4.91 26.21 11.11
CA ARG A 89 5.87 25.29 10.53
C ARG A 89 5.49 23.86 10.93
N VAL A 90 5.38 22.98 9.98
CA VAL A 90 5.10 21.55 10.15
C VAL A 90 6.29 20.76 9.65
N GLU A 91 6.89 19.96 10.52
CA GLU A 91 8.05 19.13 10.22
C GLU A 91 7.68 17.67 10.29
N PHE A 92 8.11 16.91 9.29
CA PHE A 92 7.91 15.47 9.19
C PHE A 92 9.28 14.79 9.27
N THR A 93 9.52 14.03 10.33
CA THR A 93 10.82 13.39 10.58
C THR A 93 10.62 11.88 10.72
N GLN A 94 11.42 11.11 9.97
CA GLN A 94 11.41 9.65 10.10
C GLN A 94 11.78 9.23 11.51
N ALA A 95 10.98 8.38 12.13
CA ALA A 95 11.18 7.82 13.46
C ALA A 95 11.28 6.28 13.38
N PRO A 96 11.79 5.58 14.41
CA PRO A 96 11.95 4.12 14.38
C PRO A 96 10.64 3.33 14.12
N ARG A 97 9.49 3.92 14.46
CA ARG A 97 8.17 3.32 14.27
C ARG A 97 7.22 4.27 13.55
N GLY A 98 7.63 4.80 12.39
CA GLY A 98 6.79 5.70 11.59
C GLY A 98 7.37 7.11 11.46
N VAL A 99 6.57 8.15 11.67
CA VAL A 99 6.92 9.55 11.44
C VAL A 99 6.55 10.41 12.65
N SER A 100 7.52 11.19 13.16
CA SER A 100 7.22 12.29 14.08
C SER A 100 6.74 13.50 13.26
N VAL A 101 5.57 14.03 13.63
CA VAL A 101 5.00 15.25 13.06
C VAL A 101 4.98 16.32 14.13
N ARG A 102 5.73 17.39 13.90
CA ARG A 102 5.87 18.53 14.81
C ARG A 102 5.30 19.79 14.18
N VAL A 103 4.41 20.47 14.89
CA VAL A 103 3.84 21.74 14.47
C VAL A 103 4.28 22.83 15.43
N THR A 104 4.94 23.87 14.90
CA THR A 104 5.33 25.07 15.66
C THR A 104 4.61 26.28 15.05
N PHE A 105 3.88 27.03 15.86
CA PHE A 105 3.07 28.17 15.40
C PHE A 105 3.15 29.37 16.31
N ASP A 106 2.86 30.55 15.77
CA ASP A 106 2.79 31.78 16.54
C ASP A 106 1.48 31.84 17.33
N SER A 107 1.59 32.11 18.64
CA SER A 107 0.44 32.28 19.52
C SER A 107 -0.32 33.56 19.16
N GLU A 108 -1.65 33.53 19.34
CA GLU A 108 -2.48 34.72 19.33
C GLU A 108 -2.69 35.26 20.77
N GLN A 109 -3.38 36.39 20.92
CA GLN A 109 -3.49 37.09 22.21
C GLN A 109 -4.86 36.90 22.90
N THR A 110 -5.83 36.35 22.21
CA THR A 110 -7.22 36.26 22.66
C THR A 110 -7.43 35.13 23.66
N HIS A 111 -6.74 34.00 23.45
CA HIS A 111 -6.90 32.79 24.27
C HIS A 111 -5.62 32.47 25.05
N PRO A 112 -5.73 31.82 26.22
CA PRO A 112 -4.59 31.35 27.00
C PRO A 112 -3.69 30.43 26.16
N ILE A 113 -2.39 30.55 26.36
CA ILE A 113 -1.37 29.73 25.66
C ILE A 113 -1.65 28.24 25.76
N GLU A 114 -2.07 27.79 26.94
CA GLU A 114 -2.35 26.37 27.16
C GLU A 114 -3.60 25.89 26.39
N GLN A 115 -4.61 26.72 26.30
CA GLN A 115 -5.81 26.41 25.50
C GLN A 115 -5.48 26.31 24.01
N GLN A 116 -4.63 27.21 23.49
CA GLN A 116 -4.15 27.14 22.12
C GLN A 116 -3.33 25.86 21.88
N ARG A 117 -2.41 25.52 22.81
CA ARG A 117 -1.65 24.27 22.75
C ARG A 117 -2.55 23.05 22.70
N GLN A 118 -3.54 22.96 23.59
CA GLN A 118 -4.47 21.83 23.66
C GLN A 118 -5.30 21.69 22.38
N GLY A 119 -5.80 22.79 21.81
CA GLY A 119 -6.56 22.77 20.57
C GLY A 119 -5.73 22.23 19.40
N TRP A 120 -4.52 22.73 19.21
CA TRP A 120 -3.62 22.26 18.15
C TRP A 120 -3.15 20.82 18.37
N GLN A 121 -2.88 20.43 19.62
CA GLN A 121 -2.53 19.05 19.95
C GLN A 121 -3.69 18.09 19.63
N SER A 122 -4.93 18.44 20.00
CA SER A 122 -6.12 17.63 19.71
C SER A 122 -6.33 17.41 18.20
N ILE A 123 -6.11 18.46 17.39
CA ILE A 123 -6.16 18.35 15.93
C ILE A 123 -5.05 17.39 15.42
N LEU A 124 -3.84 17.52 15.95
CA LEU A 124 -2.71 16.70 15.54
C LEU A 124 -2.88 15.22 15.96
N ASP A 125 -3.50 14.98 17.12
CA ASP A 125 -3.82 13.62 17.58
C ASP A 125 -4.94 12.99 16.74
N ASN A 126 -5.93 13.79 16.30
CA ASN A 126 -6.95 13.34 15.35
C ASN A 126 -6.33 12.98 14.00
N PHE A 127 -5.38 13.79 13.54
CA PHE A 127 -4.62 13.49 12.34
C PHE A 127 -3.90 12.14 12.45
N ALA A 128 -3.15 11.92 13.54
CA ALA A 128 -2.44 10.65 13.78
C ALA A 128 -3.39 9.45 13.73
N ARG A 129 -4.51 9.53 14.47
CA ARG A 129 -5.54 8.47 14.47
C ARG A 129 -6.13 8.20 13.08
N HIS A 130 -6.39 9.24 12.30
CA HIS A 130 -6.93 9.10 10.95
C HIS A 130 -5.94 8.42 10.00
N VAL A 131 -4.65 8.85 10.02
CA VAL A 131 -3.59 8.23 9.22
C VAL A 131 -3.41 6.77 9.58
N GLU A 132 -3.33 6.45 10.86
CA GLU A 132 -3.13 5.08 11.34
C GLU A 132 -4.31 4.17 11.00
N ALA A 133 -5.55 4.66 11.16
CA ALA A 133 -6.74 3.92 10.73
C ALA A 133 -6.72 3.64 9.22
N LYS A 134 -6.36 4.65 8.42
CA LYS A 134 -6.21 4.52 6.97
C LYS A 134 -5.05 3.58 6.60
N SER A 135 -3.93 3.64 7.32
CA SER A 135 -2.78 2.74 7.15
C SER A 135 -3.15 1.29 7.43
N ARG A 136 -3.88 1.00 8.51
CA ARG A 136 -4.40 -0.34 8.81
C ARG A 136 -5.29 -0.85 7.67
N LEU A 137 -6.17 -0.01 7.16
CA LEU A 137 -7.04 -0.35 6.02
C LEU A 137 -6.26 -0.61 4.72
N THR A 138 -5.05 -0.07 4.57
CA THR A 138 -4.19 -0.23 3.39
C THR A 138 -3.05 -1.22 3.60
N SER A 139 -2.74 -1.59 4.85
CA SER A 139 -1.71 -2.57 5.17
C SER A 139 -2.13 -3.97 4.70
N PRO A 140 -1.34 -4.64 3.87
CA PRO A 140 -1.65 -6.01 3.42
C PRO A 140 -1.75 -7.00 4.58
N SER A 141 -1.04 -6.76 5.69
CA SER A 141 -0.94 -7.69 6.83
C SER A 141 -2.18 -7.74 7.75
N GLU A 142 -3.10 -6.76 7.65
CA GLU A 142 -4.29 -6.69 8.52
C GLU A 142 -5.62 -6.93 7.77
N ARG A 143 -5.58 -7.11 6.45
CA ARG A 143 -6.76 -7.48 5.66
C ARG A 143 -6.80 -9.00 5.49
N ALA A 144 -7.97 -9.57 5.70
CA ALA A 144 -8.21 -10.92 5.21
C ALA A 144 -8.03 -10.92 3.68
N THR A 145 -7.11 -11.73 3.19
CA THR A 145 -6.80 -11.85 1.76
C THR A 145 -7.02 -13.28 1.32
N VAL A 146 -7.47 -13.44 0.09
CA VAL A 146 -7.47 -14.74 -0.58
C VAL A 146 -6.30 -14.74 -1.55
N GLN A 147 -5.37 -15.65 -1.34
CA GLN A 147 -4.20 -15.82 -2.20
C GLN A 147 -4.24 -17.19 -2.87
N PRO A 148 -3.85 -17.32 -4.13
CA PRO A 148 -3.65 -18.64 -4.73
C PRO A 148 -2.51 -19.36 -4.02
N TYR A 149 -2.71 -20.65 -3.77
CA TYR A 149 -1.71 -21.55 -3.19
C TYR A 149 -1.53 -22.76 -4.12
N LEU A 150 -0.36 -22.91 -4.73
CA LEU A 150 -0.09 -23.91 -5.74
C LEU A 150 0.83 -25.03 -5.19
N PHE A 151 0.52 -26.27 -5.54
CA PHE A 151 1.31 -27.43 -5.12
C PHE A 151 2.04 -28.07 -6.31
N PHE A 152 3.39 -28.05 -6.27
CA PHE A 152 4.25 -28.48 -7.38
C PHE A 152 4.81 -29.90 -7.25
N ARG A 153 4.46 -30.62 -6.18
CA ARG A 153 4.74 -32.06 -5.99
C ARG A 153 6.20 -32.48 -6.20
N GLY A 154 7.15 -31.67 -5.72
CA GLY A 154 8.59 -31.87 -5.83
C GLY A 154 9.27 -31.01 -6.88
N ARG A 155 8.54 -30.15 -7.60
CA ARG A 155 9.08 -29.22 -8.60
C ARG A 155 8.94 -27.73 -8.21
N CYS A 156 8.66 -27.45 -6.92
CA CYS A 156 8.42 -26.08 -6.46
C CYS A 156 9.65 -25.19 -6.63
N GLU A 157 10.84 -25.69 -6.32
CA GLU A 157 12.08 -24.92 -6.52
C GLU A 157 12.35 -24.61 -8.00
N GLU A 158 12.11 -25.57 -8.90
CA GLU A 158 12.18 -25.34 -10.34
C GLU A 158 11.18 -24.27 -10.80
N ALA A 159 9.96 -24.29 -10.25
CA ALA A 159 8.94 -23.31 -10.55
C ALA A 159 9.32 -21.90 -10.05
N ILE A 160 9.92 -21.79 -8.86
CA ILE A 160 10.43 -20.53 -8.32
C ILE A 160 11.46 -19.92 -9.28
N GLU A 161 12.48 -20.68 -9.67
CA GLU A 161 13.51 -20.17 -10.58
C GLU A 161 12.96 -19.82 -11.97
N TYR A 162 12.01 -20.60 -12.47
CA TYR A 162 11.33 -20.31 -13.71
C TYR A 162 10.54 -19.00 -13.67
N TYR A 163 9.72 -18.77 -12.62
CA TYR A 163 8.96 -17.53 -12.50
C TYR A 163 9.84 -16.30 -12.22
N LYS A 164 10.96 -16.47 -11.53
CA LYS A 164 11.98 -15.41 -11.43
C LYS A 164 12.50 -15.01 -12.82
N ALA A 165 12.87 -15.97 -13.63
CA ALA A 165 13.44 -15.72 -14.95
C ALA A 165 12.41 -15.20 -15.97
N LYS A 166 11.20 -15.74 -16.00
CA LYS A 166 10.19 -15.44 -17.03
C LYS A 166 9.26 -14.28 -16.67
N LEU A 167 8.94 -14.12 -15.38
CA LEU A 167 7.96 -13.15 -14.88
C LEU A 167 8.55 -12.05 -14.00
N ASN A 168 9.90 -12.02 -13.80
CA ASN A 168 10.57 -11.14 -12.85
C ASN A 168 10.01 -11.28 -11.42
N ALA A 169 9.68 -12.50 -11.00
CA ALA A 169 9.14 -12.77 -9.69
C ALA A 169 10.17 -12.49 -8.59
N GLU A 170 9.74 -11.79 -7.53
CA GLU A 170 10.51 -11.57 -6.31
C GLU A 170 10.19 -12.67 -5.30
N VAL A 171 11.19 -13.33 -4.73
CA VAL A 171 11.00 -14.30 -3.65
C VAL A 171 10.91 -13.55 -2.32
N LEU A 172 9.74 -13.61 -1.68
CA LEU A 172 9.49 -12.98 -0.37
C LEU A 172 9.86 -13.91 0.77
N ILE A 173 9.51 -15.19 0.65
CA ILE A 173 9.77 -16.25 1.63
C ILE A 173 10.08 -17.54 0.86
N GLN A 174 11.02 -18.31 1.38
CA GLN A 174 11.28 -19.68 0.94
C GLN A 174 11.78 -20.50 2.11
N MET A 175 11.08 -21.58 2.45
CA MET A 175 11.40 -22.49 3.55
C MET A 175 11.34 -23.93 3.07
N ARG A 176 12.27 -24.75 3.52
CA ARG A 176 12.29 -26.19 3.25
C ARG A 176 11.68 -26.97 4.42
N PHE A 177 11.28 -28.21 4.20
CA PHE A 177 10.78 -29.06 5.29
C PHE A 177 11.83 -29.29 6.39
N LYS A 178 13.12 -29.36 6.04
CA LYS A 178 14.21 -29.48 7.03
C LYS A 178 14.34 -28.28 7.97
N ASP A 179 13.88 -27.10 7.54
CA ASP A 179 13.97 -25.84 8.30
C ASP A 179 12.80 -25.66 9.29
N ASN A 180 11.83 -26.60 9.30
CA ASN A 180 10.67 -26.52 10.16
C ASN A 180 11.06 -26.82 11.62
N PRO A 181 10.91 -25.87 12.57
CA PRO A 181 11.23 -26.09 13.98
C PRO A 181 10.33 -27.15 14.65
N ASP A 182 9.09 -27.31 14.15
CA ASP A 182 8.10 -28.29 14.65
C ASP A 182 8.11 -29.56 13.79
N LYS A 183 9.27 -29.94 13.29
CA LYS A 183 9.42 -31.09 12.39
C LYS A 183 8.78 -32.34 12.97
N PRO A 184 7.80 -32.98 12.29
CA PRO A 184 7.30 -34.26 12.68
C PRO A 184 8.45 -35.28 12.73
N GLY A 185 8.45 -36.19 13.72
CA GLY A 185 9.48 -37.20 13.83
C GLY A 185 9.65 -38.04 12.55
N PRO A 186 10.81 -38.68 12.37
CA PRO A 186 11.18 -39.40 11.14
C PRO A 186 10.15 -40.47 10.71
N ASP A 187 9.32 -40.92 11.62
CA ASP A 187 8.24 -41.88 11.33
C ASP A 187 7.05 -41.28 10.57
N LYS A 188 6.97 -39.93 10.49
CA LYS A 188 5.83 -39.23 9.86
C LYS A 188 6.19 -38.51 8.53
N VAL A 189 7.46 -38.24 8.30
CA VAL A 189 7.95 -37.58 7.06
C VAL A 189 9.21 -38.30 6.61
N SER A 190 9.20 -38.79 5.38
CA SER A 190 10.40 -39.42 4.78
C SER A 190 11.53 -38.37 4.64
N PRO A 191 12.78 -38.75 4.93
CA PRO A 191 13.95 -37.88 4.67
C PRO A 191 14.04 -37.32 3.24
N ALA A 192 13.43 -37.99 2.27
CA ALA A 192 13.33 -37.52 0.89
C ALA A 192 12.54 -36.21 0.73
N PHE A 193 11.77 -35.83 1.74
CA PHE A 193 11.03 -34.54 1.72
C PHE A 193 11.83 -33.37 2.31
N ASP A 194 12.92 -33.66 3.03
CA ASP A 194 13.67 -32.64 3.76
C ASP A 194 14.14 -31.47 2.87
N GLU A 195 14.58 -31.75 1.65
CA GLU A 195 15.03 -30.74 0.69
C GLU A 195 13.89 -30.05 -0.09
N ARG A 196 12.66 -30.56 -0.02
CA ARG A 196 11.52 -29.99 -0.72
C ARG A 196 11.10 -28.66 -0.09
N ILE A 197 10.48 -27.81 -0.92
CA ILE A 197 9.91 -26.54 -0.48
C ILE A 197 8.64 -26.80 0.32
N MET A 198 8.69 -26.52 1.62
CA MET A 198 7.55 -26.57 2.51
C MET A 198 6.59 -25.41 2.25
N HIS A 199 7.15 -24.21 2.10
CA HIS A 199 6.41 -23.00 1.80
C HIS A 199 7.31 -21.99 1.07
N ALA A 200 6.77 -21.37 0.03
CA ALA A 200 7.35 -20.20 -0.59
C ALA A 200 6.24 -19.19 -0.93
N CYS A 201 6.61 -17.91 -0.94
CA CYS A 201 5.76 -16.83 -1.40
C CYS A 201 6.53 -15.99 -2.41
N LEU A 202 5.97 -15.83 -3.60
CA LEU A 202 6.50 -14.98 -4.66
C LEU A 202 5.63 -13.75 -4.85
N ARG A 203 6.24 -12.62 -5.22
CA ARG A 203 5.53 -11.45 -5.74
C ARG A 203 5.69 -11.38 -7.24
N ILE A 204 4.58 -11.43 -7.97
CA ILE A 204 4.51 -11.35 -9.44
C ILE A 204 3.58 -10.20 -9.80
N ALA A 205 4.06 -9.20 -10.51
CA ALA A 205 3.29 -8.02 -10.90
C ALA A 205 2.51 -7.37 -9.73
N GLY A 206 3.13 -7.35 -8.53
CA GLY A 206 2.54 -6.78 -7.31
C GLY A 206 1.58 -7.69 -6.53
N ALA A 207 1.21 -8.86 -7.08
CA ALA A 207 0.38 -9.84 -6.39
C ALA A 207 1.23 -10.95 -5.77
N GLU A 208 0.77 -11.51 -4.66
CA GLU A 208 1.45 -12.62 -3.98
C GLU A 208 0.89 -13.97 -4.41
N LEU A 209 1.79 -14.90 -4.70
CA LEU A 209 1.52 -16.28 -5.07
C LEU A 209 2.23 -17.19 -4.07
N SER A 210 1.46 -17.93 -3.28
CA SER A 210 2.00 -18.95 -2.37
C SER A 210 2.16 -20.27 -3.08
N MET A 211 3.21 -21.02 -2.71
CA MET A 211 3.54 -22.28 -3.36
C MET A 211 4.28 -23.24 -2.43
N SER A 212 4.18 -24.51 -2.73
CA SER A 212 4.79 -25.60 -1.97
C SER A 212 4.95 -26.85 -2.83
N ASP A 213 5.80 -27.77 -2.41
CA ASP A 213 5.80 -29.13 -2.96
C ASP A 213 4.64 -29.99 -2.40
N GLY A 214 4.12 -29.60 -1.21
CA GLY A 214 3.13 -30.40 -0.50
C GLY A 214 3.68 -31.76 -0.08
N MET A 215 2.77 -32.63 0.38
CA MET A 215 3.10 -33.96 0.88
C MET A 215 2.93 -35.08 -0.16
N ARG A 216 2.49 -34.73 -1.38
CA ARG A 216 2.26 -35.71 -2.45
C ARG A 216 3.39 -35.64 -3.49
N SER A 217 3.56 -36.76 -4.22
CA SER A 217 4.42 -36.83 -5.40
C SER A 217 3.59 -37.16 -6.64
N GLY A 218 4.14 -36.93 -7.81
CA GLY A 218 3.48 -37.22 -9.10
C GLY A 218 3.26 -35.98 -9.96
N PRO A 219 2.47 -36.08 -11.05
CA PRO A 219 2.20 -34.95 -11.93
C PRO A 219 1.39 -33.87 -11.20
N THR A 220 1.66 -32.61 -11.54
CA THR A 220 0.88 -31.45 -11.09
C THR A 220 -0.43 -31.37 -11.89
N GLU A 221 -1.51 -31.01 -11.20
CA GLU A 221 -2.85 -30.85 -11.80
C GLU A 221 -3.43 -29.51 -11.33
N PHE A 222 -3.66 -28.60 -12.28
CA PHE A 222 -4.23 -27.28 -12.01
C PHE A 222 -5.47 -27.05 -12.87
N ASP A 223 -6.37 -28.04 -12.88
CA ASP A 223 -7.60 -27.97 -13.66
C ASP A 223 -8.59 -26.95 -13.11
N CYS A 224 -9.32 -26.31 -14.01
CA CYS A 224 -10.39 -25.34 -13.71
C CYS A 224 -9.94 -24.08 -12.95
N VAL A 225 -8.65 -23.81 -12.88
CA VAL A 225 -8.09 -22.59 -12.26
C VAL A 225 -7.11 -21.93 -13.21
N SER A 226 -7.25 -20.63 -13.43
CA SER A 226 -6.29 -19.83 -14.19
C SER A 226 -5.86 -18.61 -13.40
N LEU A 227 -4.58 -18.27 -13.48
CA LEU A 227 -4.03 -17.04 -12.91
C LEU A 227 -4.15 -15.93 -13.96
N SER A 228 -4.80 -14.83 -13.62
CA SER A 228 -4.95 -13.68 -14.51
C SER A 228 -3.86 -12.65 -14.25
N LEU A 229 -2.97 -12.46 -15.22
CA LEU A 229 -1.87 -11.51 -15.18
C LEU A 229 -2.23 -10.27 -15.98
N LYS A 230 -2.52 -9.17 -15.27
CA LYS A 230 -2.81 -7.86 -15.89
C LYS A 230 -1.53 -7.08 -16.04
N LEU A 231 -1.24 -6.63 -17.26
CA LEU A 231 -0.01 -5.91 -17.60
C LEU A 231 -0.35 -4.52 -18.16
N PRO A 232 0.55 -3.53 -17.96
CA PRO A 232 0.27 -2.15 -18.31
C PRO A 232 0.38 -1.88 -19.83
N THR A 233 1.17 -2.68 -20.57
CA THR A 233 1.45 -2.44 -21.97
C THR A 233 1.33 -3.71 -22.81
N GLU A 234 1.00 -3.53 -24.11
CA GLU A 234 0.95 -4.62 -25.07
C GLU A 234 2.31 -5.31 -25.25
N ALA A 235 3.40 -4.53 -25.30
CA ALA A 235 4.74 -5.06 -25.45
C ALA A 235 5.15 -5.99 -24.29
N GLU A 236 4.78 -5.62 -23.06
CA GLU A 236 5.06 -6.45 -21.89
C GLU A 236 4.20 -7.70 -21.87
N ALA A 237 2.94 -7.58 -22.30
CA ALA A 237 2.05 -8.73 -22.43
C ALA A 237 2.57 -9.73 -23.47
N ASP A 238 2.99 -9.26 -24.64
CA ASP A 238 3.57 -10.11 -25.68
C ASP A 238 4.87 -10.78 -25.19
N ARG A 239 5.75 -10.05 -24.49
CA ARG A 239 6.97 -10.60 -23.89
C ARG A 239 6.68 -11.71 -22.88
N VAL A 240 5.79 -11.45 -21.93
CA VAL A 240 5.45 -12.40 -20.85
C VAL A 240 4.75 -13.63 -21.44
N PHE A 241 3.78 -13.41 -22.34
CA PHE A 241 3.07 -14.49 -22.99
C PHE A 241 4.03 -15.43 -23.75
N ASN A 242 4.92 -14.87 -24.56
CA ASN A 242 5.93 -15.65 -25.30
C ASN A 242 6.88 -16.39 -24.37
N ALA A 243 7.32 -15.76 -23.27
CA ALA A 243 8.17 -16.38 -22.28
C ALA A 243 7.53 -17.58 -21.57
N LEU A 244 6.22 -17.53 -21.30
CA LEU A 244 5.48 -18.65 -20.75
C LEU A 244 5.19 -19.74 -21.81
N ALA A 245 5.01 -19.35 -23.05
CA ALA A 245 4.71 -20.25 -24.17
C ALA A 245 5.95 -21.04 -24.66
N GLU A 246 7.17 -20.53 -24.40
CA GLU A 246 8.42 -21.16 -24.86
C GLU A 246 8.55 -22.62 -24.41
N ASP A 247 8.22 -22.89 -23.15
CA ASP A 247 8.24 -24.23 -22.54
C ASP A 247 6.81 -24.74 -22.23
N GLY A 248 5.78 -24.03 -22.68
CA GLY A 248 4.40 -24.25 -22.34
C GLY A 248 3.52 -24.60 -23.54
N LYS A 249 2.21 -24.57 -23.35
CA LYS A 249 1.21 -24.81 -24.40
C LYS A 249 0.29 -23.61 -24.52
N VAL A 250 0.26 -22.99 -25.70
CA VAL A 250 -0.71 -21.94 -26.03
C VAL A 250 -2.10 -22.54 -26.11
N THR A 251 -3.01 -22.06 -25.25
CA THR A 251 -4.43 -22.45 -25.25
C THR A 251 -5.28 -21.47 -26.05
N MET A 252 -4.88 -20.16 -26.04
CA MET A 252 -5.46 -19.13 -26.87
C MET A 252 -4.36 -18.15 -27.30
N PRO A 253 -4.10 -17.97 -28.60
CA PRO A 253 -3.09 -17.02 -29.09
C PRO A 253 -3.34 -15.61 -28.56
N ILE A 254 -2.25 -14.90 -28.20
CA ILE A 254 -2.36 -13.52 -27.73
C ILE A 254 -2.78 -12.59 -28.88
N GLY A 255 -3.77 -11.74 -28.63
CA GLY A 255 -4.28 -10.82 -29.64
C GLY A 255 -5.28 -9.83 -29.08
N LYS A 256 -5.74 -8.91 -29.92
CA LYS A 256 -6.80 -7.95 -29.57
C LYS A 256 -8.16 -8.67 -29.51
N THR A 257 -8.95 -8.34 -28.50
CA THR A 257 -10.34 -8.83 -28.36
C THR A 257 -11.28 -7.63 -28.20
N PHE A 258 -12.60 -7.89 -28.15
CA PHE A 258 -13.59 -6.82 -27.93
C PHE A 258 -13.54 -6.19 -26.53
N PHE A 259 -12.91 -6.87 -25.54
CA PHE A 259 -12.83 -6.44 -24.14
C PHE A 259 -11.41 -6.11 -23.66
N ALA A 260 -10.38 -6.37 -24.49
CA ALA A 260 -8.98 -6.16 -24.10
C ALA A 260 -8.13 -5.74 -25.32
N GLN A 261 -7.11 -4.89 -25.07
CA GLN A 261 -6.11 -4.55 -26.11
C GLN A 261 -5.24 -5.75 -26.46
N ARG A 262 -4.89 -6.56 -25.44
CA ARG A 262 -4.26 -7.86 -25.57
C ARG A 262 -4.93 -8.85 -24.63
N PHE A 263 -5.19 -10.04 -25.12
CA PHE A 263 -5.65 -11.18 -24.32
C PHE A 263 -5.12 -12.46 -24.93
N GLY A 264 -4.61 -13.37 -24.10
CA GLY A 264 -4.15 -14.69 -24.51
C GLY A 264 -4.15 -15.65 -23.33
N GLY A 265 -4.22 -16.95 -23.65
CA GLY A 265 -4.18 -18.04 -22.70
C GLY A 265 -2.98 -18.96 -22.97
N VAL A 266 -2.25 -19.33 -21.91
CA VAL A 266 -1.11 -20.24 -22.00
C VAL A 266 -1.06 -21.12 -20.76
N THR A 267 -0.78 -22.39 -20.93
CA THR A 267 -0.43 -23.31 -19.84
C THR A 267 1.08 -23.43 -19.80
N ASP A 268 1.71 -23.12 -18.68
CA ASP A 268 3.16 -23.23 -18.54
C ASP A 268 3.63 -24.68 -18.41
N LYS A 269 4.93 -24.90 -18.38
CA LYS A 269 5.54 -26.24 -18.29
C LYS A 269 5.23 -27.02 -17.00
N PHE A 270 4.67 -26.36 -15.99
CA PHE A 270 4.21 -27.00 -14.76
C PHE A 270 2.71 -27.34 -14.79
N GLY A 271 1.99 -26.92 -15.83
CA GLY A 271 0.56 -27.12 -15.95
C GLY A 271 -0.28 -25.96 -15.41
N VAL A 272 0.34 -24.89 -14.91
CA VAL A 272 -0.39 -23.71 -14.42
C VAL A 272 -0.94 -22.93 -15.61
N GLN A 273 -2.24 -22.63 -15.58
CA GLN A 273 -2.92 -21.89 -16.62
C GLN A 273 -2.83 -20.38 -16.34
N TRP A 274 -2.42 -19.63 -17.36
CA TRP A 274 -2.28 -18.18 -17.31
C TRP A 274 -3.17 -17.49 -18.34
N MET A 275 -3.87 -16.44 -17.91
CA MET A 275 -4.52 -15.49 -18.80
C MET A 275 -3.71 -14.18 -18.75
N VAL A 276 -3.11 -13.78 -19.86
CA VAL A 276 -2.36 -12.53 -19.99
C VAL A 276 -3.27 -11.48 -20.61
N ILE A 277 -3.42 -10.32 -19.95
CA ILE A 277 -4.39 -9.29 -20.35
C ILE A 277 -3.83 -7.87 -20.22
N VAL A 278 -4.09 -7.04 -21.24
CA VAL A 278 -3.99 -5.57 -21.19
C VAL A 278 -5.39 -5.02 -21.35
N GLN A 279 -5.85 -4.28 -20.33
CA GLN A 279 -7.20 -3.68 -20.35
C GLN A 279 -7.24 -2.51 -21.34
N PRO A 280 -8.43 -2.16 -21.91
CA PRO A 280 -8.59 -0.94 -22.68
C PRO A 280 -8.23 0.28 -21.81
N THR A 281 -7.55 1.25 -22.39
CA THR A 281 -7.44 2.58 -21.78
C THR A 281 -8.84 3.15 -21.65
N THR A 282 -9.32 3.33 -20.42
CA THR A 282 -10.52 4.12 -20.13
C THR A 282 -10.22 5.54 -20.61
N GLY A 283 -10.85 5.92 -21.74
CA GLY A 283 -10.85 7.29 -22.25
C GLY A 283 -11.65 8.23 -21.35
#